data_48cbe00a89dcb902f72010318f9e8953
#
_entry.id   48cbe00a89dcb902f72010318f9e8953
#
_cell.length_a   1.000
_cell.length_b   1.000
_cell.length_c   1.000
_cell.angle_alpha   90.00
_cell.angle_beta   90.00
_cell.angle_gamma   90.00
#
_symmetry.space_group_name_H-M   'P 1'
#
loop_
_entity.id
_entity.type
_entity.pdbx_description
1 polymer ?
#
loop_
_entity_poly.entity_id
_entity_poly.type
_entity_poly.pdbx_seq_one_letter_code
_entity_poly.pdbx_strand_id
1 'polypeptide(L)'
;MKADKDKTKDELIRELQAIRKKFKERTRSFEQECIIRCQTEEALDLAQVIIDNSPVVLFRRVAGDEPKLVYVSDNVRYIGYSAQEFLDGKIHFKDLVHPDDFERIGREIKQYAEEDVEEYTQVYRLITKDGQTRWVEDQTSVVRDDRGNKIYNQGLLVDITRRKLAEEKLQRSEEKFRRIVETTGEGFILMDEDLKITEANDAYCNMLGYSRAEILGKTPFDLATDEFRQFMLNNREDILAKEYREFEGASRAKDGRHVPILVHGNTLRGDEGKVIGNMAFITDMTEHKKALALAGEVQKSLLPQDKPEVQGLDIAGRNVSCDEIGGDYFDFLWRREKPDGPFSVVVGDITGHGVDSALLMTAARAFLRMRASQPGTISQIISAMNRHLTRDVMESGRYMTLFYLTVDPKQDRIDWVRAGHDPAILYDPQKDSFEELKGSGVALGVNAAVEYVENYRYGLTNGQVIAIGTDGIWEAFNKKGKMFGKQRFKKIIRQNARAGADDILNAVYREIGKFTQGQKSEDDITLVIIKVNKP
;
A
#
# COMPACT_ATOMS: atom_id res chain seq x y z
N MET A 1 -99.71 -14.08 -42.49
CA MET A 1 -99.92 -15.10 -41.43
C MET A 1 -101.38 -15.52 -41.47
N LYS A 2 -101.74 -16.82 -41.78
CA LYS A 2 -103.06 -17.38 -41.55
C LYS A 2 -103.33 -17.37 -40.04
N ALA A 3 -104.57 -17.09 -39.65
CA ALA A 3 -104.92 -17.17 -38.24
C ALA A 3 -104.75 -18.64 -37.76
N ASP A 4 -104.24 -18.81 -36.50
CA ASP A 4 -103.92 -20.15 -35.97
C ASP A 4 -105.02 -21.18 -35.99
N LYS A 5 -106.28 -20.76 -36.24
CA LYS A 5 -107.49 -21.63 -36.34
C LYS A 5 -107.59 -22.43 -37.65
N ASP A 6 -106.80 -22.07 -38.67
CA ASP A 6 -106.88 -22.71 -40.00
C ASP A 6 -105.59 -23.54 -40.32
N LYS A 7 -104.69 -23.70 -39.35
CA LYS A 7 -103.45 -24.45 -39.55
C LYS A 7 -103.62 -25.92 -39.08
N THR A 8 -103.03 -26.82 -39.85
CA THR A 8 -102.99 -28.24 -39.43
C THR A 8 -101.99 -28.42 -38.26
N LYS A 9 -102.18 -29.44 -37.45
CA LYS A 9 -101.32 -29.75 -36.30
C LYS A 9 -99.82 -29.84 -36.68
N ASP A 10 -99.56 -30.38 -37.87
CA ASP A 10 -98.14 -30.51 -38.38
C ASP A 10 -97.53 -29.18 -38.81
N GLU A 11 -98.32 -28.23 -39.31
CA GLU A 11 -97.88 -26.87 -39.63
C GLU A 11 -97.56 -26.09 -38.38
N LEU A 12 -98.37 -26.19 -37.34
CA LEU A 12 -98.08 -25.56 -36.03
C LEU A 12 -96.85 -26.14 -35.37
N ILE A 13 -96.63 -27.46 -35.48
CA ILE A 13 -95.42 -28.11 -34.95
C ILE A 13 -94.13 -27.59 -35.69
N ARG A 14 -94.16 -27.45 -37.01
CA ARG A 14 -93.07 -26.91 -37.80
C ARG A 14 -92.78 -25.45 -37.45
N GLU A 15 -93.83 -24.61 -37.32
CA GLU A 15 -93.66 -23.23 -36.91
C GLU A 15 -93.06 -23.13 -35.49
N LEU A 16 -93.53 -23.95 -34.56
CA LEU A 16 -93.02 -24.00 -33.19
C LEU A 16 -91.53 -24.45 -33.14
N GLN A 17 -91.17 -25.42 -33.98
CA GLN A 17 -89.78 -25.87 -34.13
C GLN A 17 -88.90 -24.79 -34.75
N ALA A 18 -89.39 -24.07 -35.77
CA ALA A 18 -88.66 -22.96 -36.39
C ALA A 18 -88.45 -21.78 -35.41
N ILE A 19 -89.51 -21.44 -34.64
CA ILE A 19 -89.39 -20.40 -33.59
C ILE A 19 -88.42 -20.83 -32.48
N ARG A 20 -88.52 -22.09 -32.03
CA ARG A 20 -87.56 -22.63 -31.03
C ARG A 20 -86.13 -22.62 -31.55
N LYS A 21 -85.88 -22.93 -32.82
CA LYS A 21 -84.58 -22.87 -33.44
C LYS A 21 -84.06 -21.44 -33.49
N LYS A 22 -84.86 -20.48 -33.97
CA LYS A 22 -84.49 -19.04 -34.00
C LYS A 22 -84.27 -18.49 -32.59
N PHE A 23 -85.02 -18.89 -31.62
CA PHE A 23 -84.87 -18.48 -30.24
C PHE A 23 -83.57 -19.03 -29.67
N LYS A 24 -83.21 -20.31 -29.89
CA LYS A 24 -81.93 -20.88 -29.48
C LYS A 24 -80.72 -20.20 -30.14
N GLU A 25 -80.81 -19.89 -31.43
CA GLU A 25 -79.78 -19.22 -32.16
C GLU A 25 -79.57 -17.79 -31.60
N ARG A 26 -80.61 -17.06 -31.33
CA ARG A 26 -80.59 -15.71 -30.77
C ARG A 26 -80.04 -15.68 -29.32
N THR A 27 -80.43 -16.67 -28.51
CA THR A 27 -79.95 -16.84 -27.13
C THR A 27 -78.50 -17.14 -27.14
N ARG A 28 -77.96 -18.02 -28.02
CA ARG A 28 -76.56 -18.31 -28.17
C ARG A 28 -75.71 -17.06 -28.60
N SER A 29 -76.28 -16.31 -29.58
CA SER A 29 -75.58 -15.05 -30.02
C SER A 29 -75.53 -14.03 -28.90
N PHE A 30 -76.59 -13.88 -28.11
CA PHE A 30 -76.59 -12.96 -26.94
C PHE A 30 -75.66 -13.43 -25.82
N GLU A 31 -75.66 -14.74 -25.54
CA GLU A 31 -74.68 -15.30 -24.56
C GLU A 31 -73.22 -15.07 -25.00
N GLN A 32 -72.92 -15.27 -26.30
CA GLN A 32 -71.58 -14.99 -26.84
C GLN A 32 -71.18 -13.49 -26.73
N GLU A 33 -72.13 -12.60 -27.03
CA GLU A 33 -71.91 -11.15 -26.94
C GLU A 33 -71.73 -10.70 -25.49
N CYS A 34 -72.43 -11.27 -24.53
CA CYS A 34 -72.22 -11.04 -23.10
C CYS A 34 -70.85 -11.55 -22.61
N ILE A 35 -70.41 -12.74 -23.05
CA ILE A 35 -69.13 -13.31 -22.67
C ILE A 35 -68.01 -12.44 -23.22
N ILE A 36 -68.07 -12.02 -24.49
CA ILE A 36 -67.06 -11.14 -25.11
C ILE A 36 -66.99 -9.80 -24.37
N ARG A 37 -68.14 -9.21 -24.04
CA ARG A 37 -68.23 -7.97 -23.31
C ARG A 37 -67.63 -8.08 -21.91
N CYS A 38 -67.99 -9.14 -21.17
CA CYS A 38 -67.39 -9.37 -19.83
C CYS A 38 -65.90 -9.59 -19.89
N GLN A 39 -65.38 -10.39 -20.84
CA GLN A 39 -63.94 -10.57 -21.04
C GLN A 39 -63.22 -9.28 -21.43
N THR A 40 -63.90 -8.42 -22.21
CA THR A 40 -63.33 -7.09 -22.59
C THR A 40 -63.27 -6.15 -21.39
N GLU A 41 -64.32 -6.13 -20.56
CA GLU A 41 -64.38 -5.35 -19.31
C GLU A 41 -63.32 -5.82 -18.31
N GLU A 42 -63.16 -7.12 -18.08
CA GLU A 42 -62.10 -7.68 -17.22
C GLU A 42 -60.71 -7.37 -17.74
N ALA A 43 -60.46 -7.44 -19.05
CA ALA A 43 -59.17 -7.09 -19.65
C ALA A 43 -58.85 -5.59 -19.52
N LEU A 44 -59.87 -4.72 -19.65
CA LEU A 44 -59.75 -3.28 -19.44
C LEU A 44 -59.42 -2.93 -17.98
N ASP A 45 -60.14 -3.56 -17.04
CA ASP A 45 -59.88 -3.37 -15.60
C ASP A 45 -58.48 -3.83 -15.20
N LEU A 46 -58.04 -4.98 -15.71
CA LEU A 46 -56.68 -5.46 -15.48
C LEU A 46 -55.63 -4.52 -16.06
N ALA A 47 -55.83 -4.02 -17.28
CA ALA A 47 -54.96 -3.06 -17.91
C ALA A 47 -54.88 -1.77 -17.09
N GLN A 48 -56.01 -1.28 -16.57
CA GLN A 48 -56.05 -0.08 -15.72
C GLN A 48 -55.30 -0.30 -14.41
N VAL A 49 -55.48 -1.45 -13.75
CA VAL A 49 -54.76 -1.80 -12.52
C VAL A 49 -53.22 -1.85 -12.75
N ILE A 50 -52.79 -2.39 -13.90
CA ILE A 50 -51.37 -2.43 -14.27
C ILE A 50 -50.83 -1.00 -14.49
N ILE A 51 -51.58 -0.16 -15.19
CA ILE A 51 -51.19 1.23 -15.42
C ILE A 51 -51.09 1.99 -14.10
N ASP A 52 -52.10 1.89 -13.24
CA ASP A 52 -52.19 2.65 -11.98
C ASP A 52 -51.09 2.25 -10.97
N ASN A 53 -50.61 1.03 -11.04
CA ASN A 53 -49.51 0.54 -10.20
C ASN A 53 -48.13 0.67 -10.85
N SER A 54 -48.03 1.17 -12.09
CA SER A 54 -46.77 1.41 -12.80
C SER A 54 -46.22 2.79 -12.46
N PRO A 55 -44.89 2.97 -12.33
CA PRO A 55 -44.29 4.29 -12.15
C PRO A 55 -44.25 5.13 -13.44
N VAL A 56 -45.14 4.87 -14.37
CA VAL A 56 -45.20 5.49 -15.71
C VAL A 56 -46.43 6.37 -15.83
N VAL A 57 -46.27 7.59 -16.32
CA VAL A 57 -47.38 8.45 -16.70
C VAL A 57 -47.70 8.24 -18.18
N LEU A 58 -48.89 7.78 -18.50
CA LEU A 58 -49.37 7.73 -19.88
C LEU A 58 -50.05 9.05 -20.23
N PHE A 59 -49.83 9.51 -21.44
CA PHE A 59 -50.50 10.70 -21.95
C PHE A 59 -50.90 10.56 -23.43
N ARG A 60 -51.94 11.30 -23.81
CA ARG A 60 -52.36 11.47 -25.21
C ARG A 60 -52.77 12.92 -25.42
N ARG A 61 -52.25 13.55 -26.44
CA ARG A 61 -52.58 14.94 -26.85
C ARG A 61 -52.97 14.98 -28.33
N VAL A 62 -53.90 15.87 -28.69
CA VAL A 62 -54.28 16.11 -30.10
C VAL A 62 -53.03 16.65 -30.83
N ALA A 63 -52.78 16.17 -32.05
CA ALA A 63 -51.71 16.70 -32.91
C ALA A 63 -52.15 18.05 -33.50
N GLY A 64 -51.25 19.04 -33.58
CA GLY A 64 -51.49 20.36 -34.12
C GLY A 64 -50.73 21.47 -33.40
N ASP A 65 -50.94 22.71 -33.80
CA ASP A 65 -50.23 23.89 -33.29
C ASP A 65 -50.53 24.20 -31.80
N GLU A 66 -51.75 23.81 -31.36
CA GLU A 66 -52.15 23.88 -29.94
C GLU A 66 -52.49 22.48 -29.41
N PRO A 67 -51.51 21.70 -29.00
CA PRO A 67 -51.74 20.33 -28.59
C PRO A 67 -52.51 20.26 -27.27
N LYS A 68 -53.82 19.93 -27.35
CA LYS A 68 -54.66 19.74 -26.18
C LYS A 68 -54.52 18.32 -25.65
N LEU A 69 -54.24 18.21 -24.33
CA LEU A 69 -54.17 16.93 -23.65
C LEU A 69 -55.59 16.34 -23.53
N VAL A 70 -55.81 15.10 -24.00
CA VAL A 70 -57.12 14.40 -23.97
C VAL A 70 -57.09 13.22 -23.00
N TYR A 71 -55.92 12.76 -22.63
CA TYR A 71 -55.76 11.72 -21.62
C TYR A 71 -54.43 11.88 -20.89
N VAL A 72 -54.44 11.66 -19.59
CA VAL A 72 -53.29 11.48 -18.73
C VAL A 72 -53.65 10.52 -17.61
N SER A 73 -52.79 9.56 -17.33
CA SER A 73 -53.00 8.60 -16.25
C SER A 73 -52.87 9.26 -14.87
N ASP A 74 -53.58 8.71 -13.88
CA ASP A 74 -53.60 9.23 -12.50
C ASP A 74 -52.20 9.21 -11.82
N ASN A 75 -51.28 8.42 -12.38
CA ASN A 75 -49.89 8.35 -11.93
C ASN A 75 -49.15 9.70 -12.01
N VAL A 76 -49.67 10.67 -12.75
CA VAL A 76 -49.11 12.03 -12.75
C VAL A 76 -49.05 12.68 -11.36
N ARG A 77 -49.75 12.12 -10.37
CA ARG A 77 -49.71 12.52 -8.96
C ARG A 77 -48.28 12.48 -8.37
N TYR A 78 -47.38 11.65 -8.91
CA TYR A 78 -46.01 11.59 -8.39
C TYR A 78 -45.22 12.90 -8.61
N ILE A 79 -45.63 13.73 -9.56
CA ILE A 79 -45.10 15.08 -9.74
C ILE A 79 -45.89 16.17 -8.99
N GLY A 80 -46.86 15.76 -8.16
CA GLY A 80 -47.62 16.63 -7.27
C GLY A 80 -48.91 17.23 -7.88
N TYR A 81 -49.31 16.86 -9.09
CA TYR A 81 -50.51 17.35 -9.76
C TYR A 81 -51.51 16.21 -10.00
N SER A 82 -52.80 16.55 -10.05
CA SER A 82 -53.84 15.61 -10.44
C SER A 82 -54.00 15.55 -11.95
N ALA A 83 -54.47 14.42 -12.48
CA ALA A 83 -54.83 14.29 -13.90
C ALA A 83 -55.79 15.37 -14.37
N GLN A 84 -56.78 15.73 -13.51
CA GLN A 84 -57.79 16.75 -13.82
C GLN A 84 -57.17 18.14 -14.01
N GLU A 85 -56.15 18.56 -13.26
CA GLU A 85 -55.46 19.84 -13.43
C GLU A 85 -54.86 19.97 -14.83
N PHE A 86 -54.34 18.86 -15.40
CA PHE A 86 -53.82 18.84 -16.78
C PHE A 86 -54.95 18.83 -17.82
N LEU A 87 -56.00 18.03 -17.62
CA LEU A 87 -57.13 17.96 -18.56
C LEU A 87 -57.92 19.26 -18.63
N ASP A 88 -58.03 19.99 -17.52
CA ASP A 88 -58.66 21.34 -17.46
C ASP A 88 -57.80 22.42 -18.08
N GLY A 89 -56.55 22.13 -18.48
CA GLY A 89 -55.60 23.06 -19.02
C GLY A 89 -55.06 24.07 -18.00
N LYS A 90 -55.19 23.78 -16.68
CA LYS A 90 -54.63 24.63 -15.62
C LYS A 90 -53.11 24.56 -15.54
N ILE A 91 -52.53 23.47 -16.02
CA ILE A 91 -51.12 23.20 -16.08
C ILE A 91 -50.77 22.46 -17.36
N HIS A 92 -49.62 22.72 -17.95
CA HIS A 92 -49.12 21.97 -19.11
C HIS A 92 -47.75 21.37 -18.79
N PHE A 93 -47.42 20.23 -19.38
CA PHE A 93 -46.11 19.58 -19.19
C PHE A 93 -44.93 20.51 -19.53
N LYS A 94 -45.06 21.37 -20.55
CA LYS A 94 -44.04 22.38 -20.93
C LYS A 94 -43.71 23.34 -19.79
N ASP A 95 -44.68 23.65 -18.92
CA ASP A 95 -44.52 24.58 -17.81
C ASP A 95 -43.71 23.99 -16.65
N LEU A 96 -43.57 22.64 -16.65
CA LEU A 96 -42.83 21.88 -15.66
C LEU A 96 -41.40 21.59 -16.09
N VAL A 97 -41.06 21.78 -17.35
CA VAL A 97 -39.70 21.55 -17.85
C VAL A 97 -38.72 22.48 -17.16
N HIS A 98 -37.60 21.95 -16.68
CA HIS A 98 -36.56 22.77 -16.06
C HIS A 98 -36.06 23.85 -17.01
N PRO A 99 -35.82 25.11 -16.56
CA PRO A 99 -35.43 26.23 -17.44
C PRO A 99 -34.24 25.93 -18.35
N ASP A 100 -33.22 25.24 -17.84
CA ASP A 100 -32.03 24.89 -18.64
C ASP A 100 -32.32 23.91 -19.78
N ASP A 101 -33.37 23.08 -19.65
CA ASP A 101 -33.72 22.06 -20.65
C ASP A 101 -34.74 22.55 -21.66
N PHE A 102 -35.46 23.66 -21.35
CA PHE A 102 -36.61 24.17 -22.11
C PHE A 102 -36.28 24.45 -23.58
N GLU A 103 -35.22 25.22 -23.85
CA GLU A 103 -34.85 25.54 -25.23
C GLU A 103 -34.38 24.34 -26.04
N ARG A 104 -33.67 23.38 -25.39
CA ARG A 104 -33.18 22.16 -26.03
C ARG A 104 -34.37 21.29 -26.44
N ILE A 105 -35.27 21.02 -25.49
CA ILE A 105 -36.47 20.18 -25.73
C ILE A 105 -37.35 20.79 -26.83
N GLY A 106 -37.54 22.13 -26.82
CA GLY A 106 -38.31 22.83 -27.84
C GLY A 106 -37.71 22.67 -29.25
N ARG A 107 -36.40 22.76 -29.39
CA ARG A 107 -35.69 22.55 -30.67
C ARG A 107 -35.82 21.09 -31.15
N GLU A 108 -35.61 20.10 -30.24
CA GLU A 108 -35.71 18.69 -30.57
C GLU A 108 -37.11 18.33 -31.06
N ILE A 109 -38.21 18.79 -30.37
CA ILE A 109 -39.60 18.58 -30.80
C ILE A 109 -39.83 19.15 -32.19
N LYS A 110 -39.33 20.32 -32.48
CA LYS A 110 -39.47 20.97 -33.78
C LYS A 110 -38.77 20.19 -34.89
N GLN A 111 -37.57 19.73 -34.62
CA GLN A 111 -36.82 18.89 -35.52
C GLN A 111 -37.54 17.57 -35.81
N TYR A 112 -38.03 16.84 -34.77
CA TYR A 112 -38.81 15.61 -34.97
C TYR A 112 -40.09 15.85 -35.78
N ALA A 113 -40.74 17.01 -35.63
CA ALA A 113 -41.90 17.36 -36.42
C ALA A 113 -41.53 17.64 -37.91
N GLU A 114 -40.41 18.32 -38.18
CA GLU A 114 -39.92 18.61 -39.54
C GLU A 114 -39.44 17.34 -40.27
N GLU A 115 -38.77 16.41 -39.54
CA GLU A 115 -38.26 15.15 -40.05
C GLU A 115 -39.36 14.06 -40.16
N ASP A 116 -40.58 14.36 -39.76
CA ASP A 116 -41.75 13.45 -39.72
C ASP A 116 -41.49 12.15 -38.94
N VAL A 117 -40.74 12.26 -37.82
CA VAL A 117 -40.39 11.12 -36.96
C VAL A 117 -41.62 10.55 -36.29
N GLU A 118 -41.84 9.22 -36.39
CA GLU A 118 -43.00 8.55 -35.82
C GLU A 118 -42.88 8.25 -34.34
N GLU A 119 -41.66 7.96 -33.86
CA GLU A 119 -41.36 7.68 -32.46
C GLU A 119 -40.07 8.38 -32.05
N TYR A 120 -40.07 9.03 -30.89
CA TYR A 120 -38.88 9.68 -30.34
C TYR A 120 -38.84 9.61 -28.83
N THR A 121 -37.62 9.69 -28.29
CA THR A 121 -37.36 9.68 -26.84
C THR A 121 -36.59 10.91 -26.47
N GLN A 122 -37.01 11.57 -25.39
CA GLN A 122 -36.35 12.74 -24.82
C GLN A 122 -36.07 12.50 -23.34
N VAL A 123 -34.91 12.93 -22.86
CA VAL A 123 -34.54 12.89 -21.44
C VAL A 123 -34.33 14.32 -20.95
N TYR A 124 -35.11 14.70 -19.94
CA TYR A 124 -35.06 16.06 -19.40
C TYR A 124 -35.48 16.11 -17.94
N ARG A 125 -35.31 17.28 -17.32
CA ARG A 125 -35.71 17.53 -15.94
C ARG A 125 -37.09 18.18 -15.89
N LEU A 126 -37.92 17.72 -14.98
CA LEU A 126 -39.18 18.35 -14.57
C LEU A 126 -39.05 18.93 -13.17
N ILE A 127 -39.75 20.05 -12.93
CA ILE A 127 -39.93 20.63 -11.60
C ILE A 127 -41.32 20.22 -11.10
N THR A 128 -41.35 19.50 -9.98
CA THR A 128 -42.62 19.05 -9.35
C THR A 128 -43.29 20.23 -8.62
N LYS A 129 -44.57 20.03 -8.22
CA LYS A 129 -45.35 21.05 -7.52
C LYS A 129 -44.72 21.56 -6.22
N ASP A 130 -43.96 20.70 -5.54
CA ASP A 130 -43.18 21.03 -4.33
C ASP A 130 -41.77 21.57 -4.61
N GLY A 131 -41.45 21.83 -5.89
CA GLY A 131 -40.19 22.43 -6.31
C GLY A 131 -39.02 21.46 -6.45
N GLN A 132 -39.22 20.14 -6.33
CA GLN A 132 -38.17 19.15 -6.54
C GLN A 132 -37.88 18.95 -8.03
N THR A 133 -36.63 18.72 -8.38
CA THR A 133 -36.23 18.34 -9.73
C THR A 133 -36.30 16.83 -9.90
N ARG A 134 -36.97 16.37 -10.97
CA ARG A 134 -37.08 14.97 -11.37
C ARG A 134 -36.55 14.77 -12.78
N TRP A 135 -35.74 13.75 -12.98
CA TRP A 135 -35.35 13.32 -14.32
C TRP A 135 -36.41 12.42 -14.90
N VAL A 136 -36.85 12.74 -16.12
CA VAL A 136 -37.85 11.95 -16.84
C VAL A 136 -37.34 11.54 -18.21
N GLU A 137 -37.75 10.37 -18.63
CA GLU A 137 -37.64 9.86 -19.99
C GLU A 137 -39.02 9.87 -20.62
N ASP A 138 -39.20 10.71 -21.65
CA ASP A 138 -40.45 10.91 -22.39
C ASP A 138 -40.33 10.17 -23.73
N GLN A 139 -41.10 9.10 -23.88
CA GLN A 139 -41.19 8.35 -25.13
C GLN A 139 -42.54 8.68 -25.79
N THR A 140 -42.51 9.34 -26.92
CA THR A 140 -43.68 9.79 -27.66
C THR A 140 -43.78 9.11 -29.01
N SER A 141 -44.95 8.63 -29.37
CA SER A 141 -45.31 8.11 -30.69
C SER A 141 -46.46 8.91 -31.34
N VAL A 142 -46.41 9.03 -32.65
CA VAL A 142 -47.40 9.75 -33.46
C VAL A 142 -48.44 8.78 -33.97
N VAL A 143 -49.70 9.06 -33.68
CA VAL A 143 -50.85 8.26 -34.18
C VAL A 143 -51.49 8.96 -35.36
N ARG A 144 -51.72 8.22 -36.45
CA ARG A 144 -52.29 8.77 -37.72
C ARG A 144 -53.67 8.14 -38.01
N ASP A 145 -54.45 8.85 -38.78
CA ASP A 145 -55.72 8.32 -39.33
C ASP A 145 -55.45 7.44 -40.58
N ASP A 146 -56.51 6.79 -41.10
CA ASP A 146 -56.46 5.98 -42.30
C ASP A 146 -56.01 6.77 -43.57
N ARG A 147 -55.95 8.08 -43.53
CA ARG A 147 -55.52 8.99 -44.60
C ARG A 147 -54.08 9.48 -44.39
N GLY A 148 -53.39 9.03 -43.32
CA GLY A 148 -52.05 9.40 -42.98
C GLY A 148 -51.90 10.71 -42.22
N ASN A 149 -52.98 11.39 -41.85
CA ASN A 149 -52.89 12.66 -41.08
C ASN A 149 -52.61 12.35 -39.61
N LYS A 150 -51.72 13.15 -39.00
CA LYS A 150 -51.40 13.08 -37.57
C LYS A 150 -52.62 13.47 -36.75
N ILE A 151 -53.15 12.57 -35.92
CA ILE A 151 -54.33 12.84 -35.07
C ILE A 151 -53.96 12.97 -33.60
N TYR A 152 -53.00 12.19 -33.11
CA TYR A 152 -52.55 12.24 -31.73
C TYR A 152 -51.03 12.06 -31.62
N ASN A 153 -50.48 12.68 -30.61
CA ASN A 153 -49.20 12.28 -30.01
C ASN A 153 -49.52 11.59 -28.68
N GLN A 154 -49.06 10.38 -28.51
CA GLN A 154 -49.24 9.63 -27.27
C GLN A 154 -47.91 9.07 -26.80
N GLY A 155 -47.76 8.88 -25.51
CA GLY A 155 -46.52 8.35 -25.00
C GLY A 155 -46.57 8.07 -23.52
N LEU A 156 -45.39 7.80 -23.03
CA LEU A 156 -45.19 7.50 -21.63
C LEU A 156 -44.01 8.35 -21.08
N LEU A 157 -44.16 8.75 -19.84
CA LEU A 157 -43.17 9.48 -19.10
C LEU A 157 -42.71 8.62 -17.91
N VAL A 158 -41.42 8.30 -17.86
CA VAL A 158 -40.83 7.44 -16.83
C VAL A 158 -39.91 8.30 -15.93
N ASP A 159 -40.10 8.21 -14.62
CA ASP A 159 -39.18 8.82 -13.65
C ASP A 159 -37.89 8.00 -13.59
N ILE A 160 -36.79 8.57 -14.08
CA ILE A 160 -35.44 7.98 -14.09
C ILE A 160 -34.51 8.64 -13.07
N THR A 161 -35.04 9.41 -12.12
CA THR A 161 -34.25 10.19 -11.15
C THR A 161 -33.31 9.30 -10.35
N ARG A 162 -33.80 8.15 -9.87
CA ARG A 162 -32.96 7.20 -9.10
C ARG A 162 -31.78 6.67 -9.93
N ARG A 163 -32.04 6.33 -11.22
CA ARG A 163 -31.00 5.86 -12.13
C ARG A 163 -29.95 6.96 -12.36
N LYS A 164 -30.38 8.18 -12.67
CA LYS A 164 -29.49 9.32 -12.90
C LYS A 164 -28.64 9.67 -11.68
N LEU A 165 -29.24 9.70 -10.49
CA LEU A 165 -28.50 9.96 -9.25
C LEU A 165 -27.49 8.86 -8.91
N ALA A 166 -27.79 7.59 -9.24
CA ALA A 166 -26.86 6.48 -9.06
C ALA A 166 -25.68 6.58 -10.04
N GLU A 167 -25.95 6.88 -11.32
CA GLU A 167 -24.94 7.12 -12.35
C GLU A 167 -24.00 8.27 -11.96
N GLU A 168 -24.55 9.42 -11.53
CA GLU A 168 -23.78 10.57 -11.08
C GLU A 168 -22.92 10.27 -9.84
N LYS A 169 -23.48 9.54 -8.88
CA LYS A 169 -22.73 9.12 -7.68
C LYS A 169 -21.55 8.21 -8.05
N LEU A 170 -21.79 7.24 -8.94
CA LEU A 170 -20.74 6.33 -9.40
C LEU A 170 -19.63 7.12 -10.11
N GLN A 171 -20.00 7.93 -11.09
CA GLN A 171 -19.05 8.77 -11.83
C GLN A 171 -18.23 9.68 -10.90
N ARG A 172 -18.90 10.35 -9.95
CA ARG A 172 -18.22 11.20 -8.96
C ARG A 172 -17.28 10.41 -8.06
N SER A 173 -17.64 9.18 -7.70
CA SER A 173 -16.79 8.29 -6.91
C SER A 173 -15.55 7.86 -7.70
N GLU A 174 -15.71 7.48 -8.97
CA GLU A 174 -14.62 7.11 -9.87
C GLU A 174 -13.66 8.29 -10.12
N GLU A 175 -14.20 9.48 -10.39
CA GLU A 175 -13.38 10.69 -10.56
C GLU A 175 -12.61 11.04 -9.29
N LYS A 176 -13.25 10.91 -8.12
CA LYS A 176 -12.60 11.14 -6.83
C LYS A 176 -11.47 10.14 -6.60
N PHE A 177 -11.72 8.86 -6.83
CA PHE A 177 -10.71 7.81 -6.70
C PHE A 177 -9.52 8.07 -7.63
N ARG A 178 -9.79 8.33 -8.91
CA ARG A 178 -8.76 8.65 -9.90
C ARG A 178 -7.91 9.84 -9.49
N ARG A 179 -8.54 10.93 -9.00
CA ARG A 179 -7.80 12.10 -8.51
C ARG A 179 -6.91 11.76 -7.33
N ILE A 180 -7.38 10.98 -6.35
CA ILE A 180 -6.57 10.56 -5.20
C ILE A 180 -5.34 9.81 -5.68
N VAL A 181 -5.50 8.84 -6.57
CA VAL A 181 -4.41 8.01 -7.09
C VAL A 181 -3.42 8.81 -7.93
N GLU A 182 -3.89 9.75 -8.78
CA GLU A 182 -3.02 10.56 -9.64
C GLU A 182 -2.31 11.70 -8.90
N THR A 183 -2.88 12.18 -7.78
CA THR A 183 -2.26 13.29 -7.01
C THR A 183 -1.32 12.82 -5.91
N THR A 184 -1.28 11.52 -5.59
CA THR A 184 -0.28 10.99 -4.66
C THR A 184 1.11 11.07 -5.28
N GLY A 185 2.10 11.43 -4.47
CA GLY A 185 3.52 11.39 -4.87
C GLY A 185 4.10 9.97 -4.95
N GLU A 186 3.36 8.97 -4.48
CA GLU A 186 3.74 7.58 -4.52
C GLU A 186 3.29 6.92 -5.83
N GLY A 187 4.07 5.99 -6.33
CA GLY A 187 3.66 5.14 -7.43
C GLY A 187 2.48 4.27 -7.02
N PHE A 188 1.47 4.16 -7.88
CA PHE A 188 0.34 3.25 -7.69
C PHE A 188 0.21 2.32 -8.88
N ILE A 189 -0.02 1.04 -8.60
CA ILE A 189 -0.35 0.02 -9.61
C ILE A 189 -1.54 -0.83 -9.15
N LEU A 190 -2.40 -1.16 -10.10
CA LEU A 190 -3.43 -2.18 -9.97
C LEU A 190 -3.06 -3.36 -10.86
N MET A 191 -3.27 -4.57 -10.38
CA MET A 191 -2.89 -5.80 -11.05
C MET A 191 -4.06 -6.79 -11.04
N ASP A 192 -4.15 -7.61 -12.07
CA ASP A 192 -5.10 -8.72 -12.14
C ASP A 192 -4.68 -9.92 -11.27
N GLU A 193 -5.42 -11.03 -11.37
CA GLU A 193 -5.17 -12.28 -10.64
C GLU A 193 -3.78 -12.89 -11.00
N ASP A 194 -3.27 -12.63 -12.22
CA ASP A 194 -1.98 -13.10 -12.73
C ASP A 194 -0.83 -12.13 -12.42
N LEU A 195 -1.08 -11.07 -11.63
CA LEU A 195 -0.15 -9.99 -11.31
C LEU A 195 0.25 -9.13 -12.53
N LYS A 196 -0.52 -9.12 -13.61
CA LYS A 196 -0.31 -8.19 -14.71
C LYS A 196 -0.88 -6.83 -14.36
N ILE A 197 -0.08 -5.80 -14.57
CA ILE A 197 -0.46 -4.41 -14.28
C ILE A 197 -1.56 -3.98 -15.26
N THR A 198 -2.73 -3.65 -14.72
CA THR A 198 -3.90 -3.18 -15.45
C THR A 198 -4.04 -1.66 -15.37
N GLU A 199 -3.56 -1.04 -14.28
CA GLU A 199 -3.50 0.41 -14.11
C GLU A 199 -2.20 0.83 -13.43
N ALA A 200 -1.71 2.02 -13.78
CA ALA A 200 -0.58 2.68 -13.13
C ALA A 200 -0.79 4.20 -13.16
N ASN A 201 -0.44 4.90 -12.09
CA ASN A 201 -0.48 6.36 -12.06
C ASN A 201 0.78 6.99 -12.69
N ASP A 202 0.72 8.29 -12.91
CA ASP A 202 1.85 9.02 -13.50
C ASP A 202 3.10 9.03 -12.61
N ALA A 203 2.93 9.00 -11.28
CA ALA A 203 4.06 8.92 -10.35
C ALA A 203 4.89 7.63 -10.56
N TYR A 204 4.24 6.47 -10.73
CA TYR A 204 4.93 5.22 -11.01
C TYR A 204 5.62 5.22 -12.38
N CYS A 205 4.93 5.76 -13.39
CA CYS A 205 5.50 5.90 -14.73
C CYS A 205 6.76 6.78 -14.72
N ASN A 206 6.70 7.92 -14.06
CA ASN A 206 7.81 8.88 -13.95
C ASN A 206 8.98 8.32 -13.14
N MET A 207 8.71 7.61 -12.04
CA MET A 207 9.71 6.95 -11.18
C MET A 207 10.60 6.01 -12.00
N LEU A 208 10.01 5.21 -12.88
CA LEU A 208 10.71 4.22 -13.67
C LEU A 208 11.06 4.69 -15.10
N GLY A 209 10.54 5.83 -15.55
CA GLY A 209 10.82 6.38 -16.88
C GLY A 209 10.15 5.63 -18.04
N TYR A 210 9.10 4.84 -17.77
CA TYR A 210 8.29 4.19 -18.79
C TYR A 210 7.01 4.99 -19.04
N SER A 211 6.50 4.95 -20.27
CA SER A 211 5.12 5.38 -20.53
C SER A 211 4.13 4.38 -19.94
N ARG A 212 2.91 4.84 -19.64
CA ARG A 212 1.82 3.99 -19.12
C ARG A 212 1.56 2.79 -20.05
N ALA A 213 1.56 3.00 -21.36
CA ALA A 213 1.37 1.93 -22.34
C ALA A 213 2.47 0.85 -22.29
N GLU A 214 3.70 1.21 -21.93
CA GLU A 214 4.81 0.25 -21.79
C GLU A 214 4.75 -0.54 -20.48
N ILE A 215 4.08 0.00 -19.47
CA ILE A 215 3.91 -0.65 -18.15
C ILE A 215 2.73 -1.62 -18.15
N LEU A 216 1.63 -1.26 -18.79
CA LEU A 216 0.43 -2.09 -18.83
C LEU A 216 0.73 -3.47 -19.43
N GLY A 217 0.22 -4.51 -18.77
CA GLY A 217 0.44 -5.92 -19.12
C GLY A 217 1.78 -6.51 -18.66
N LYS A 218 2.73 -5.70 -18.16
CA LYS A 218 3.91 -6.22 -17.46
C LYS A 218 3.54 -6.67 -16.05
N THR A 219 4.44 -7.46 -15.46
CA THR A 219 4.36 -7.83 -14.04
C THR A 219 5.40 -7.06 -13.24
N PRO A 220 5.25 -6.94 -11.90
CA PRO A 220 6.30 -6.39 -11.04
C PRO A 220 7.65 -7.12 -11.19
N PHE A 221 7.62 -8.42 -11.53
CA PHE A 221 8.83 -9.21 -11.79
C PHE A 221 9.62 -8.73 -13.03
N ASP A 222 8.93 -8.22 -14.05
CA ASP A 222 9.56 -7.71 -15.28
C ASP A 222 10.29 -6.38 -15.03
N LEU A 223 9.83 -5.63 -14.04
CA LEU A 223 10.36 -4.32 -13.65
C LEU A 223 11.33 -4.39 -12.46
N ALA A 224 11.46 -5.54 -11.83
CA ALA A 224 12.36 -5.75 -10.69
C ALA A 224 13.82 -5.92 -11.13
N THR A 225 14.77 -5.57 -10.26
CA THR A 225 16.16 -6.01 -10.38
C THR A 225 16.26 -7.53 -10.22
N ASP A 226 17.35 -8.14 -10.65
CA ASP A 226 17.49 -9.59 -10.62
C ASP A 226 17.48 -10.14 -9.18
N GLU A 227 18.09 -9.42 -8.22
CA GLU A 227 18.06 -9.77 -6.80
C GLU A 227 16.64 -9.69 -6.23
N PHE A 228 15.95 -8.58 -6.50
CA PHE A 228 14.59 -8.38 -6.00
C PHE A 228 13.60 -9.37 -6.63
N ARG A 229 13.78 -9.69 -7.90
CA ARG A 229 13.02 -10.75 -8.59
C ARG A 229 13.19 -12.10 -7.91
N GLN A 230 14.42 -12.49 -7.59
CA GLN A 230 14.69 -13.75 -6.88
C GLN A 230 14.09 -13.75 -5.48
N PHE A 231 14.18 -12.65 -4.75
CA PHE A 231 13.54 -12.50 -3.45
C PHE A 231 12.02 -12.73 -3.54
N MET A 232 11.35 -12.05 -4.48
CA MET A 232 9.90 -12.21 -4.67
C MET A 232 9.51 -13.63 -5.08
N LEU A 233 10.30 -14.29 -5.93
CA LEU A 233 10.05 -15.65 -6.36
C LEU A 233 10.22 -16.66 -5.22
N ASN A 234 11.26 -16.50 -4.40
CA ASN A 234 11.54 -17.39 -3.27
C ASN A 234 10.50 -17.26 -2.14
N ASN A 235 9.88 -16.08 -2.01
CA ASN A 235 8.88 -15.78 -0.97
C ASN A 235 7.46 -15.67 -1.53
N ARG A 236 7.22 -16.15 -2.76
CA ARG A 236 5.96 -15.91 -3.48
C ARG A 236 4.73 -16.40 -2.71
N GLU A 237 4.80 -17.58 -2.11
CA GLU A 237 3.68 -18.15 -1.37
C GLU A 237 3.35 -17.32 -0.12
N ASP A 238 4.36 -16.94 0.66
CA ASP A 238 4.21 -16.10 1.84
C ASP A 238 3.70 -14.68 1.48
N ILE A 239 4.22 -14.13 0.38
CA ILE A 239 3.81 -12.82 -0.13
C ILE A 239 2.32 -12.86 -0.54
N LEU A 240 1.86 -13.89 -1.24
CA LEU A 240 0.49 -13.99 -1.72
C LEU A 240 -0.49 -14.46 -0.63
N ALA A 241 -0.03 -15.14 0.42
CA ALA A 241 -0.86 -15.56 1.53
C ALA A 241 -1.34 -14.40 2.42
N LYS A 242 -0.58 -13.31 2.49
CA LYS A 242 -0.89 -12.14 3.32
C LYS A 242 -1.83 -11.19 2.57
N GLU A 243 -2.82 -10.68 3.26
CA GLU A 243 -3.72 -9.65 2.74
C GLU A 243 -2.99 -8.32 2.56
N TYR A 244 -2.18 -7.91 3.54
CA TYR A 244 -1.28 -6.76 3.50
C TYR A 244 0.18 -7.20 3.50
N ARG A 245 1.00 -6.53 2.71
CA ARG A 245 2.43 -6.82 2.51
C ARG A 245 3.24 -5.54 2.47
N GLU A 246 4.36 -5.57 3.18
CA GLU A 246 5.35 -4.51 3.13
C GLU A 246 6.73 -5.13 2.93
N PHE A 247 7.50 -4.62 1.97
CA PHE A 247 8.87 -5.06 1.72
C PHE A 247 9.65 -4.02 0.93
N GLU A 248 10.94 -3.96 1.21
CA GLU A 248 11.89 -3.18 0.42
C GLU A 248 12.43 -3.98 -0.76
N GLY A 249 12.77 -3.28 -1.82
CA GLY A 249 13.38 -3.86 -2.99
C GLY A 249 13.95 -2.81 -3.93
N ALA A 250 14.25 -3.20 -5.16
CA ALA A 250 14.66 -2.27 -6.19
C ALA A 250 14.02 -2.61 -7.54
N SER A 251 13.47 -1.58 -8.19
CA SER A 251 12.97 -1.67 -9.57
C SER A 251 14.04 -1.21 -10.55
N ARG A 252 13.98 -1.75 -11.77
CA ARG A 252 14.83 -1.34 -12.89
C ARG A 252 14.09 -0.32 -13.74
N ALA A 253 14.59 0.92 -13.75
CA ALA A 253 14.10 1.96 -14.64
C ALA A 253 14.46 1.68 -16.10
N LYS A 254 13.79 2.34 -17.04
CA LYS A 254 13.97 2.17 -18.50
C LYS A 254 15.39 2.52 -18.96
N ASP A 255 16.05 3.46 -18.29
CA ASP A 255 17.43 3.86 -18.54
C ASP A 255 18.48 2.94 -17.89
N GLY A 256 18.04 1.86 -17.23
CA GLY A 256 18.88 0.88 -16.55
C GLY A 256 19.23 1.22 -15.10
N ARG A 257 18.83 2.39 -14.57
CA ARG A 257 19.01 2.73 -13.15
C ARG A 257 18.25 1.74 -12.26
N HIS A 258 18.83 1.47 -11.11
CA HIS A 258 18.12 0.77 -10.03
C HIS A 258 17.50 1.81 -9.10
N VAL A 259 16.17 1.75 -8.97
CA VAL A 259 15.40 2.62 -8.09
C VAL A 259 15.05 1.82 -6.85
N PRO A 260 15.61 2.16 -5.67
CA PRO A 260 15.22 1.51 -4.42
C PRO A 260 13.78 1.91 -4.09
N ILE A 261 12.96 0.92 -3.74
CA ILE A 261 11.54 1.11 -3.50
C ILE A 261 11.10 0.45 -2.19
N LEU A 262 10.10 1.07 -1.55
CA LEU A 262 9.29 0.44 -0.51
C LEU A 262 7.92 0.14 -1.11
N VAL A 263 7.45 -1.09 -0.98
CA VAL A 263 6.20 -1.58 -1.54
C VAL A 263 5.19 -1.88 -0.44
N HIS A 264 4.02 -1.26 -0.51
CA HIS A 264 2.85 -1.55 0.29
C HIS A 264 1.79 -2.21 -0.59
N GLY A 265 1.69 -3.52 -0.53
CA GLY A 265 0.79 -4.30 -1.38
C GLY A 265 -0.43 -4.83 -0.63
N ASN A 266 -1.58 -4.85 -1.31
CA ASN A 266 -2.82 -5.44 -0.81
C ASN A 266 -3.43 -6.40 -1.84
N THR A 267 -4.00 -7.50 -1.35
CA THR A 267 -4.78 -8.42 -2.17
C THR A 267 -6.25 -7.99 -2.17
N LEU A 268 -6.82 -7.84 -3.35
CA LEU A 268 -8.23 -7.52 -3.53
C LEU A 268 -9.04 -8.80 -3.63
N ARG A 269 -10.12 -8.89 -2.85
CA ARG A 269 -11.01 -10.05 -2.83
C ARG A 269 -12.44 -9.63 -3.17
N GLY A 270 -13.13 -10.45 -3.96
CA GLY A 270 -14.56 -10.31 -4.25
C GLY A 270 -15.44 -10.83 -3.12
N ASP A 271 -16.75 -10.73 -3.31
CA ASP A 271 -17.78 -11.07 -2.30
C ASP A 271 -17.69 -12.52 -1.78
N GLU A 272 -17.16 -13.45 -2.57
CA GLU A 272 -16.96 -14.86 -2.19
C GLU A 272 -15.55 -15.14 -1.62
N GLY A 273 -14.74 -14.09 -1.34
CA GLY A 273 -13.36 -14.23 -0.85
C GLY A 273 -12.34 -14.65 -1.92
N LYS A 274 -12.76 -14.83 -3.17
CA LYS A 274 -11.87 -15.11 -4.30
C LYS A 274 -10.99 -13.89 -4.58
N VAL A 275 -9.70 -14.11 -4.87
CA VAL A 275 -8.80 -13.04 -5.31
C VAL A 275 -9.27 -12.53 -6.66
N ILE A 276 -9.50 -11.22 -6.76
CA ILE A 276 -9.90 -10.51 -7.99
C ILE A 276 -8.79 -9.61 -8.53
N GLY A 277 -7.70 -9.47 -7.80
CA GLY A 277 -6.55 -8.68 -8.18
C GLY A 277 -5.67 -8.30 -7.00
N ASN A 278 -4.70 -7.46 -7.26
CA ASN A 278 -3.78 -6.90 -6.27
C ASN A 278 -3.56 -5.43 -6.55
N MET A 279 -3.31 -4.65 -5.52
CA MET A 279 -2.87 -3.26 -5.67
C MET A 279 -1.61 -3.02 -4.85
N ALA A 280 -0.81 -2.04 -5.27
CA ALA A 280 0.35 -1.62 -4.50
C ALA A 280 0.59 -0.11 -4.61
N PHE A 281 1.01 0.46 -3.49
CA PHE A 281 1.67 1.76 -3.43
C PHE A 281 3.17 1.54 -3.34
N ILE A 282 3.92 2.31 -4.11
CA ILE A 282 5.36 2.18 -4.25
C ILE A 282 6.02 3.53 -3.98
N THR A 283 6.80 3.59 -2.92
CA THR A 283 7.56 4.79 -2.53
C THR A 283 8.96 4.71 -3.09
N ASP A 284 9.41 5.75 -3.81
CA ASP A 284 10.80 5.90 -4.23
C ASP A 284 11.69 6.27 -3.03
N MET A 285 12.60 5.37 -2.66
CA MET A 285 13.52 5.55 -1.55
C MET A 285 14.85 6.19 -1.95
N THR A 286 14.99 6.65 -3.20
CA THR A 286 16.28 7.14 -3.72
C THR A 286 16.86 8.29 -2.88
N GLU A 287 16.06 9.30 -2.60
CA GLU A 287 16.54 10.46 -1.81
C GLU A 287 16.78 10.09 -0.34
N HIS A 288 15.94 9.21 0.20
CA HIS A 288 16.14 8.70 1.56
C HIS A 288 17.46 7.92 1.69
N LYS A 289 17.71 6.98 0.76
CA LYS A 289 18.96 6.19 0.72
C LYS A 289 20.20 7.08 0.51
N LYS A 290 20.11 8.11 -0.35
CA LYS A 290 21.19 9.10 -0.51
C LYS A 290 21.49 9.88 0.77
N ALA A 291 20.45 10.33 1.47
CA ALA A 291 20.61 11.06 2.73
C ALA A 291 21.27 10.19 3.80
N LEU A 292 20.87 8.92 3.91
CA LEU A 292 21.48 7.96 4.82
C LEU A 292 22.93 7.66 4.43
N ALA A 293 23.24 7.49 3.16
CA ALA A 293 24.60 7.26 2.68
C ALA A 293 25.52 8.45 3.02
N LEU A 294 25.03 9.68 2.84
CA LEU A 294 25.78 10.89 3.24
C LEU A 294 26.01 10.94 4.75
N ALA A 295 25.02 10.62 5.57
CA ALA A 295 25.17 10.52 7.02
C ALA A 295 26.21 9.44 7.40
N GLY A 296 26.23 8.31 6.68
CA GLY A 296 27.23 7.26 6.85
C GLY A 296 28.65 7.70 6.51
N GLU A 297 28.83 8.49 5.46
CA GLU A 297 30.15 9.09 5.14
C GLU A 297 30.65 9.99 6.27
N VAL A 298 29.78 10.84 6.82
CA VAL A 298 30.12 11.68 7.98
C VAL A 298 30.46 10.81 9.18
N GLN A 299 29.66 9.79 9.49
CA GLN A 299 29.92 8.87 10.61
C GLN A 299 31.25 8.14 10.44
N LYS A 300 31.55 7.60 9.26
CA LYS A 300 32.83 6.95 8.96
C LYS A 300 34.01 7.90 9.15
N SER A 301 33.87 9.19 8.86
CA SER A 301 34.93 10.19 9.09
C SER A 301 35.23 10.41 10.57
N LEU A 302 34.31 10.09 11.46
CA LEU A 302 34.51 10.18 12.91
C LEU A 302 35.29 9.00 13.47
N LEU A 303 35.28 7.84 12.83
CA LEU A 303 36.06 6.68 13.22
C LEU A 303 37.54 6.91 12.90
N PRO A 304 38.49 6.20 13.57
CA PRO A 304 39.93 6.34 13.30
C PRO A 304 40.28 6.08 11.84
N GLN A 305 40.88 7.06 11.19
CA GLN A 305 41.37 6.94 9.80
C GLN A 305 42.85 6.57 9.76
N ASP A 306 43.60 7.00 10.77
CA ASP A 306 45.04 6.76 10.87
C ASP A 306 45.35 5.55 11.76
N LYS A 307 46.31 4.74 11.33
CA LYS A 307 46.86 3.67 12.14
C LYS A 307 47.75 4.28 13.25
N PRO A 308 47.53 3.94 14.54
CA PRO A 308 48.36 4.46 15.61
C PRO A 308 49.76 3.87 15.57
N GLU A 309 50.74 4.72 15.67
CA GLU A 309 52.17 4.34 15.79
C GLU A 309 52.54 4.30 17.28
N VAL A 310 52.55 3.09 17.84
CA VAL A 310 52.93 2.87 19.26
C VAL A 310 54.10 1.91 19.33
N GLN A 311 55.14 2.31 20.01
CA GLN A 311 56.36 1.51 20.10
C GLN A 311 56.09 0.15 20.78
N GLY A 312 56.48 -0.93 20.12
CA GLY A 312 56.27 -2.29 20.63
C GLY A 312 54.87 -2.87 20.41
N LEU A 313 54.02 -2.18 19.64
CA LEU A 313 52.68 -2.67 19.27
C LEU A 313 52.46 -2.53 17.76
N ASP A 314 51.85 -3.56 17.16
CA ASP A 314 51.26 -3.50 15.81
C ASP A 314 49.74 -3.56 15.94
N ILE A 315 49.03 -2.54 15.42
CA ILE A 315 47.62 -2.30 15.71
C ILE A 315 46.86 -2.17 14.41
N ALA A 316 45.72 -2.81 14.33
CA ALA A 316 44.79 -2.67 13.22
C ALA A 316 43.35 -2.64 13.73
N GLY A 317 42.50 -1.82 13.11
CA GLY A 317 41.07 -1.77 13.44
C GLY A 317 40.23 -1.52 12.20
N ARG A 318 39.06 -2.11 12.16
CA ARG A 318 38.07 -1.90 11.08
C ARG A 318 36.65 -2.07 11.61
N ASN A 319 35.80 -1.21 11.10
CA ASN A 319 34.34 -1.31 11.22
C ASN A 319 33.73 -1.48 9.84
N VAL A 320 32.71 -2.34 9.74
CA VAL A 320 31.87 -2.53 8.56
C VAL A 320 30.43 -2.53 9.03
N SER A 321 29.72 -1.46 8.75
CA SER A 321 28.29 -1.36 9.09
C SER A 321 27.44 -2.27 8.22
N CYS A 322 26.40 -2.83 8.81
CA CYS A 322 25.40 -3.68 8.11
C CYS A 322 24.47 -2.85 7.23
N ASP A 323 24.18 -1.62 7.63
CA ASP A 323 23.39 -0.63 6.89
C ASP A 323 24.23 0.57 6.44
N GLU A 324 23.60 1.61 5.90
CA GLU A 324 24.28 2.85 5.49
C GLU A 324 24.99 3.53 6.66
N ILE A 325 24.44 3.41 7.88
CA ILE A 325 24.94 3.91 9.16
C ILE A 325 24.84 2.83 10.22
N GLY A 326 25.75 2.82 11.21
CA GLY A 326 25.86 1.75 12.21
C GLY A 326 25.88 2.24 13.66
N GLY A 327 25.65 1.30 14.59
CA GLY A 327 25.74 1.50 16.03
C GLY A 327 27.14 1.24 16.61
N ASP A 328 27.94 0.46 15.90
CA ASP A 328 29.27 0.07 16.32
C ASP A 328 30.26 1.23 16.35
N TYR A 329 31.11 1.19 17.34
CA TYR A 329 32.12 2.20 17.58
C TYR A 329 33.47 1.57 17.93
N PHE A 330 34.56 2.06 17.36
CA PHE A 330 35.90 1.84 17.88
C PHE A 330 36.72 3.13 17.85
N ASP A 331 37.70 3.25 18.73
CA ASP A 331 38.56 4.41 18.76
C ASP A 331 39.96 4.07 19.33
N PHE A 332 40.91 4.88 18.94
CA PHE A 332 42.28 4.87 19.42
C PHE A 332 42.60 6.17 20.15
N LEU A 333 43.03 6.05 21.39
CA LEU A 333 43.35 7.18 22.26
C LEU A 333 44.83 7.11 22.62
N TRP A 334 45.64 7.90 21.92
CA TRP A 334 47.12 8.00 22.16
C TRP A 334 47.58 9.43 21.95
N ARG A 335 48.80 9.72 22.47
CA ARG A 335 49.45 11.01 22.24
C ARG A 335 50.58 10.82 21.25
N ARG A 336 50.49 11.42 20.07
CA ARG A 336 51.51 11.35 19.00
C ARG A 336 52.89 11.85 19.50
N GLU A 337 52.89 12.81 20.45
CA GLU A 337 54.13 13.38 21.03
C GLU A 337 54.81 12.42 22.05
N LYS A 338 54.15 11.33 22.42
CA LYS A 338 54.64 10.32 23.37
C LYS A 338 54.33 8.90 22.86
N PRO A 339 55.04 8.44 21.81
CA PRO A 339 54.78 7.13 21.20
C PRO A 339 55.10 5.94 22.13
N ASP A 340 55.87 6.19 23.17
CA ASP A 340 56.22 5.27 24.25
C ASP A 340 55.30 5.38 25.48
N GLY A 341 54.27 6.22 25.41
CA GLY A 341 53.26 6.38 26.45
C GLY A 341 52.13 5.34 26.37
N PRO A 342 51.21 5.39 27.36
CA PRO A 342 50.04 4.52 27.34
C PRO A 342 49.22 4.73 26.07
N PHE A 343 48.76 3.63 25.47
CA PHE A 343 47.85 3.56 24.33
C PHE A 343 46.54 2.94 24.77
N SER A 344 45.42 3.55 24.41
CA SER A 344 44.11 2.98 24.73
C SER A 344 43.32 2.71 23.45
N VAL A 345 42.56 1.62 23.49
CA VAL A 345 41.59 1.24 22.49
C VAL A 345 40.23 1.05 23.13
N VAL A 346 39.22 1.46 22.41
CA VAL A 346 37.82 1.30 22.80
C VAL A 346 37.05 0.61 21.67
N VAL A 347 36.23 -0.37 22.01
CA VAL A 347 35.26 -0.98 21.12
C VAL A 347 33.92 -0.98 21.84
N GLY A 348 32.89 -0.56 21.18
CA GLY A 348 31.53 -0.52 21.74
C GLY A 348 30.50 -0.80 20.67
N ASP A 349 29.36 -1.25 21.12
CA ASP A 349 28.22 -1.56 20.29
C ASP A 349 26.95 -1.05 20.95
N ILE A 350 26.09 -0.39 20.17
CA ILE A 350 24.82 0.18 20.61
C ILE A 350 23.68 -0.67 20.08
N THR A 351 22.80 -1.07 20.99
CA THR A 351 21.64 -1.90 20.66
C THR A 351 20.81 -1.36 19.51
N GLY A 352 20.56 -2.22 18.51
CA GLY A 352 19.83 -1.92 17.30
C GLY A 352 20.70 -1.25 16.24
N HIS A 353 20.15 -1.04 15.07
CA HIS A 353 20.83 -0.45 13.91
C HIS A 353 20.06 0.78 13.39
N GLY A 354 20.66 1.50 12.44
CA GLY A 354 20.06 2.66 11.79
C GLY A 354 20.34 3.99 12.48
N VAL A 355 19.51 5.00 12.21
CA VAL A 355 19.78 6.41 12.55
C VAL A 355 19.92 6.64 14.05
N ASP A 356 19.08 6.01 14.85
CA ASP A 356 19.04 6.25 16.31
C ASP A 356 20.33 5.76 16.99
N SER A 357 20.81 4.54 16.65
CA SER A 357 22.05 3.98 17.18
C SER A 357 23.25 4.76 16.67
N ALA A 358 23.25 5.20 15.41
CA ALA A 358 24.31 6.02 14.84
C ALA A 358 24.45 7.39 15.51
N LEU A 359 23.35 8.06 15.85
CA LEU A 359 23.36 9.33 16.59
C LEU A 359 23.87 9.13 18.02
N LEU A 360 23.43 8.07 18.69
CA LEU A 360 23.87 7.74 20.04
C LEU A 360 25.36 7.39 20.09
N MET A 361 25.86 6.65 19.07
CA MET A 361 27.29 6.37 18.91
C MET A 361 28.12 7.66 18.81
N THR A 362 27.65 8.62 18.01
CA THR A 362 28.33 9.91 17.85
C THR A 362 28.40 10.69 19.17
N ALA A 363 27.31 10.72 19.93
CA ALA A 363 27.27 11.33 21.27
C ALA A 363 28.20 10.60 22.26
N ALA A 364 28.13 9.27 22.31
CA ALA A 364 28.97 8.44 23.15
C ALA A 364 30.46 8.65 22.88
N ARG A 365 30.87 8.71 21.60
CA ARG A 365 32.23 9.05 21.18
C ARG A 365 32.66 10.43 21.67
N ALA A 366 31.82 11.45 21.52
CA ALA A 366 32.14 12.79 21.94
C ALA A 366 32.35 12.87 23.47
N PHE A 367 31.49 12.26 24.27
CA PHE A 367 31.65 12.15 25.73
C PHE A 367 32.92 11.41 26.11
N LEU A 368 33.19 10.29 25.49
CA LEU A 368 34.36 9.49 25.76
C LEU A 368 35.64 10.27 25.50
N ARG A 369 35.82 10.86 24.31
CA ARG A 369 37.01 11.63 23.94
C ARG A 369 37.20 12.84 24.84
N MET A 370 36.14 13.58 25.15
CA MET A 370 36.19 14.71 26.06
C MET A 370 36.64 14.26 27.46
N ARG A 371 36.06 13.18 27.99
CA ARG A 371 36.39 12.71 29.36
C ARG A 371 37.76 12.06 29.44
N ALA A 372 38.18 11.30 28.40
CA ALA A 372 39.52 10.68 28.33
C ALA A 372 40.66 11.69 28.17
N SER A 373 40.41 12.92 27.72
CA SER A 373 41.40 14.00 27.70
C SER A 373 41.68 14.60 29.08
N GLN A 374 40.85 14.31 30.07
CA GLN A 374 40.97 14.80 31.46
C GLN A 374 41.66 13.75 32.34
N PRO A 375 42.29 14.15 33.47
CA PRO A 375 42.86 13.22 34.44
C PRO A 375 41.80 12.25 35.00
N GLY A 376 42.23 11.02 35.24
CA GLY A 376 41.38 10.00 35.84
C GLY A 376 41.76 8.58 35.41
N THR A 377 41.21 7.59 36.12
CA THR A 377 41.33 6.17 35.76
C THR A 377 40.31 5.78 34.70
N ILE A 378 40.51 4.63 34.03
CA ILE A 378 39.55 4.11 33.06
C ILE A 378 38.15 3.92 33.72
N SER A 379 38.12 3.41 34.95
CA SER A 379 36.90 3.27 35.74
C SER A 379 36.13 4.60 35.88
N GLN A 380 36.83 5.68 36.24
CA GLN A 380 36.23 7.00 36.37
C GLN A 380 35.75 7.58 35.05
N ILE A 381 36.44 7.30 33.94
CA ILE A 381 36.06 7.72 32.60
C ILE A 381 34.72 7.04 32.23
N ILE A 382 34.66 5.72 32.37
CA ILE A 382 33.50 4.93 31.96
C ILE A 382 32.29 5.17 32.87
N SER A 383 32.50 5.31 34.20
CA SER A 383 31.41 5.66 35.12
C SER A 383 30.84 7.05 34.85
N ALA A 384 31.66 8.02 34.48
CA ALA A 384 31.20 9.35 34.08
C ALA A 384 30.38 9.28 32.75
N MET A 385 30.91 8.55 31.75
CA MET A 385 30.20 8.31 30.48
C MET A 385 28.86 7.65 30.71
N ASN A 386 28.78 6.63 31.53
CA ASN A 386 27.52 5.93 31.86
C ASN A 386 26.45 6.88 32.43
N ARG A 387 26.84 7.77 33.36
CA ARG A 387 25.89 8.74 33.92
C ARG A 387 25.30 9.70 32.89
N HIS A 388 26.06 10.11 31.89
CA HIS A 388 25.58 10.95 30.81
C HIS A 388 24.69 10.14 29.86
N LEU A 389 25.18 8.99 29.39
CA LEU A 389 24.47 8.15 28.44
C LEU A 389 23.11 7.68 28.98
N THR A 390 23.03 7.31 30.29
CA THR A 390 21.76 6.90 30.91
C THR A 390 20.70 7.98 30.83
N ARG A 391 21.06 9.27 30.92
CA ARG A 391 20.11 10.38 30.79
C ARG A 391 19.60 10.50 29.36
N ASP A 392 20.47 10.31 28.38
CA ASP A 392 20.12 10.46 26.96
C ASP A 392 19.26 9.30 26.44
N VAL A 393 19.39 8.10 27.03
CA VAL A 393 18.67 6.90 26.58
C VAL A 393 17.46 6.53 27.45
N MET A 394 17.13 7.32 28.47
CA MET A 394 16.11 6.98 29.48
C MET A 394 14.75 6.64 28.87
N GLU A 395 14.35 7.32 27.79
CA GLU A 395 13.07 7.10 27.12
C GLU A 395 13.15 6.07 26.00
N SER A 396 14.32 5.89 25.38
CA SER A 396 14.50 4.99 24.23
C SER A 396 14.72 3.52 24.63
N GLY A 397 15.15 3.28 25.89
CA GLY A 397 15.50 1.95 26.38
C GLY A 397 16.76 1.36 25.72
N ARG A 398 17.52 2.17 24.96
CA ARG A 398 18.78 1.73 24.32
C ARG A 398 19.89 1.68 25.34
N TYR A 399 20.91 0.89 25.03
CA TYR A 399 22.13 0.81 25.83
C TYR A 399 23.35 0.57 24.91
N MET A 400 24.55 0.79 25.47
CA MET A 400 25.80 0.57 24.75
C MET A 400 26.65 -0.45 25.51
N THR A 401 27.07 -1.51 24.84
CA THR A 401 28.15 -2.34 25.35
C THR A 401 29.49 -1.68 25.03
N LEU A 402 30.47 -1.78 25.94
CA LEU A 402 31.77 -1.15 25.71
C LEU A 402 32.89 -1.91 26.39
N PHE A 403 33.99 -2.07 25.65
CA PHE A 403 35.29 -2.57 26.16
C PHE A 403 36.34 -1.48 26.00
N TYR A 404 36.94 -1.04 27.08
CA TYR A 404 38.03 -0.07 27.10
C TYR A 404 39.27 -0.76 27.59
N LEU A 405 40.35 -0.76 26.79
CA LEU A 405 41.64 -1.34 27.11
C LEU A 405 42.76 -0.27 27.02
N THR A 406 43.65 -0.22 27.99
CA THR A 406 44.89 0.54 27.93
C THR A 406 46.09 -0.40 27.98
N VAL A 407 47.03 -0.21 27.08
CA VAL A 407 48.34 -0.88 27.11
C VAL A 407 49.37 0.15 27.53
N ASP A 408 50.10 -0.14 28.60
CA ASP A 408 51.30 0.65 29.01
C ASP A 408 52.55 -0.19 28.72
N PRO A 409 53.24 0.08 27.60
CA PRO A 409 54.45 -0.66 27.25
C PRO A 409 55.60 -0.51 28.26
N LYS A 410 55.70 0.65 28.96
CA LYS A 410 56.75 0.92 29.95
C LYS A 410 56.56 0.13 31.25
N GLN A 411 55.31 -0.02 31.67
CA GLN A 411 54.96 -0.78 32.87
C GLN A 411 54.73 -2.27 32.61
N ASP A 412 54.80 -2.69 31.34
CA ASP A 412 54.48 -4.06 30.94
C ASP A 412 53.10 -4.51 31.45
N ARG A 413 52.10 -3.60 31.34
CA ARG A 413 50.79 -3.73 31.96
C ARG A 413 49.68 -3.41 30.96
N ILE A 414 48.61 -4.15 31.07
CA ILE A 414 47.32 -3.81 30.46
C ILE A 414 46.28 -3.60 31.55
N ASP A 415 45.44 -2.57 31.36
CA ASP A 415 44.31 -2.24 32.20
C ASP A 415 43.07 -2.21 31.35
N TRP A 416 41.93 -2.70 31.88
CA TRP A 416 40.68 -2.67 31.12
C TRP A 416 39.46 -2.51 32.02
N VAL A 417 38.42 -1.94 31.42
CA VAL A 417 37.05 -1.92 31.93
C VAL A 417 36.13 -2.54 30.91
N ARG A 418 35.25 -3.40 31.37
CA ARG A 418 34.20 -4.04 30.58
C ARG A 418 32.84 -3.54 31.05
N ALA A 419 32.05 -2.96 30.13
CA ALA A 419 30.68 -2.51 30.35
C ALA A 419 29.74 -3.32 29.47
N GLY A 420 29.36 -4.52 29.92
CA GLY A 420 28.44 -5.40 29.21
C GLY A 420 28.96 -6.05 27.91
N HIS A 421 30.06 -5.55 27.35
CA HIS A 421 30.64 -6.01 26.08
C HIS A 421 31.23 -7.42 26.19
N ASP A 422 31.38 -8.14 25.08
CA ASP A 422 32.09 -9.41 25.06
C ASP A 422 33.54 -9.25 25.51
N PRO A 423 34.12 -10.21 26.26
CA PRO A 423 35.49 -10.14 26.70
C PRO A 423 36.47 -10.13 25.52
N ALA A 424 37.49 -9.25 25.56
CA ALA A 424 38.59 -9.32 24.63
C ALA A 424 39.32 -10.67 24.76
N ILE A 425 39.85 -11.17 23.66
CA ILE A 425 40.55 -12.44 23.58
C ILE A 425 42.05 -12.17 23.47
N LEU A 426 42.81 -12.68 24.42
CA LEU A 426 44.27 -12.71 24.38
C LEU A 426 44.74 -14.08 23.92
N TYR A 427 45.46 -14.17 22.82
CA TYR A 427 46.11 -15.37 22.33
C TYR A 427 47.62 -15.32 22.62
N ASP A 428 48.14 -16.34 23.26
CA ASP A 428 49.57 -16.53 23.51
C ASP A 428 50.13 -17.62 22.56
N PRO A 429 50.89 -17.28 21.54
CA PRO A 429 51.43 -18.24 20.59
C PRO A 429 52.50 -19.15 21.14
N GLN A 430 53.15 -18.78 22.25
CA GLN A 430 54.18 -19.62 22.89
C GLN A 430 53.54 -20.78 23.68
N LYS A 431 52.37 -20.51 24.28
CA LYS A 431 51.61 -21.50 25.05
C LYS A 431 50.51 -22.17 24.25
N ASP A 432 50.25 -21.70 23.04
CA ASP A 432 49.09 -22.01 22.19
C ASP A 432 47.77 -21.96 22.97
N SER A 433 47.56 -20.91 23.75
CA SER A 433 46.41 -20.78 24.66
C SER A 433 45.67 -19.45 24.45
N PHE A 434 44.35 -19.51 24.66
CA PHE A 434 43.50 -18.36 24.68
C PHE A 434 43.07 -18.01 26.10
N GLU A 435 43.10 -16.75 26.44
CA GLU A 435 42.58 -16.18 27.68
C GLU A 435 41.53 -15.13 27.36
N GLU A 436 40.43 -15.07 28.09
CA GLU A 436 39.44 -14.01 27.97
C GLU A 436 39.69 -12.96 29.04
N LEU A 437 39.85 -11.68 28.63
CA LEU A 437 40.00 -10.57 29.52
C LEU A 437 38.62 -10.18 30.10
N LYS A 438 38.23 -10.93 31.12
CA LYS A 438 36.93 -10.80 31.79
C LYS A 438 36.91 -9.58 32.70
N GLY A 439 35.74 -9.08 33.03
CA GLY A 439 35.46 -7.98 33.94
C GLY A 439 34.00 -7.91 34.29
N SER A 440 33.68 -7.38 35.44
CA SER A 440 32.30 -7.13 35.86
C SER A 440 31.81 -5.77 35.33
N GLY A 441 30.56 -5.68 34.97
CA GLY A 441 29.92 -4.42 34.56
C GLY A 441 28.73 -4.68 33.61
N VAL A 442 27.65 -3.98 33.79
CA VAL A 442 26.49 -3.96 32.88
C VAL A 442 26.72 -2.96 31.77
N ALA A 443 25.97 -3.04 30.68
CA ALA A 443 26.04 -2.09 29.58
C ALA A 443 25.80 -0.64 30.07
N LEU A 444 26.38 0.32 29.37
CA LEU A 444 26.17 1.75 29.60
C LEU A 444 24.74 2.14 29.23
N GLY A 445 24.13 3.02 30.00
CA GLY A 445 22.78 3.47 29.76
C GLY A 445 21.70 2.69 30.55
N VAL A 446 22.06 1.53 31.12
CA VAL A 446 21.09 0.70 31.86
C VAL A 446 20.80 1.26 33.27
N ASN A 447 21.84 1.68 33.99
CA ASN A 447 21.69 2.22 35.34
C ASN A 447 22.82 3.24 35.64
N ALA A 448 22.47 4.49 35.85
CA ALA A 448 23.41 5.57 36.11
C ALA A 448 24.26 5.41 37.39
N ALA A 449 23.80 4.62 38.36
CA ALA A 449 24.50 4.40 39.64
C ALA A 449 25.59 3.33 39.57
N VAL A 450 25.79 2.69 38.43
CA VAL A 450 26.82 1.65 38.28
C VAL A 450 28.20 2.30 38.28
N GLU A 451 29.06 1.79 39.17
CA GLU A 451 30.51 2.07 39.20
C GLU A 451 31.24 0.90 38.54
N TYR A 452 32.14 1.19 37.59
CA TYR A 452 32.84 0.16 36.84
C TYR A 452 34.18 -0.17 37.49
N VAL A 453 34.54 -1.45 37.49
CA VAL A 453 35.77 -1.92 38.09
C VAL A 453 36.88 -2.04 37.03
N GLU A 454 38.03 -1.48 37.35
CA GLU A 454 39.26 -1.59 36.54
C GLU A 454 39.95 -2.92 36.84
N ASN A 455 40.23 -3.69 35.80
CA ASN A 455 40.99 -4.94 35.88
C ASN A 455 42.37 -4.70 35.28
N TYR A 456 43.35 -5.48 35.64
CA TYR A 456 44.70 -5.35 35.12
C TYR A 456 45.43 -6.67 35.00
N ARG A 457 46.49 -6.68 34.19
CA ARG A 457 47.38 -7.79 34.00
C ARG A 457 48.77 -7.28 33.64
N TYR A 458 49.80 -7.98 34.16
CA TYR A 458 51.19 -7.78 33.83
C TYR A 458 51.75 -8.91 32.95
N GLY A 459 52.89 -8.67 32.32
CA GLY A 459 53.66 -9.66 31.61
C GLY A 459 53.18 -9.95 30.19
N LEU A 460 53.07 -8.90 29.36
CA LEU A 460 52.91 -9.06 27.94
C LEU A 460 54.17 -9.62 27.28
N THR A 461 54.03 -10.68 26.50
CA THR A 461 55.13 -11.34 25.79
C THR A 461 55.07 -11.09 24.29
N ASN A 462 56.25 -11.09 23.65
CA ASN A 462 56.36 -10.86 22.21
C ASN A 462 55.53 -11.92 21.42
N GLY A 463 54.79 -11.45 20.42
CA GLY A 463 53.91 -12.25 19.56
C GLY A 463 52.52 -12.47 20.09
N GLN A 464 52.20 -12.09 21.35
CA GLN A 464 50.82 -12.14 21.84
C GLN A 464 49.88 -11.25 21.01
N VAL A 465 48.64 -11.75 20.83
CA VAL A 465 47.59 -11.05 20.05
C VAL A 465 46.38 -10.81 20.93
N ILE A 466 45.96 -9.54 21.08
CA ILE A 466 44.72 -9.15 21.72
C ILE A 466 43.72 -8.83 20.61
N ALA A 467 42.55 -9.47 20.64
CA ALA A 467 41.45 -9.22 19.71
C ALA A 467 40.21 -8.72 20.48
N ILE A 468 39.70 -7.58 20.10
CA ILE A 468 38.49 -6.98 20.65
C ILE A 468 37.48 -6.83 19.49
N GLY A 469 36.30 -7.43 19.59
CA GLY A 469 35.33 -7.37 18.51
C GLY A 469 33.90 -7.38 19.02
N THR A 470 32.98 -6.92 18.17
CA THR A 470 31.54 -6.97 18.40
C THR A 470 30.96 -8.31 18.01
N ASP A 471 29.76 -8.61 18.47
CA ASP A 471 29.07 -9.90 18.26
C ASP A 471 28.73 -10.19 16.80
N GLY A 472 28.56 -9.16 15.95
CA GLY A 472 28.40 -9.33 14.51
C GLY A 472 29.48 -10.21 13.84
N ILE A 473 30.67 -10.40 14.49
CA ILE A 473 31.70 -11.32 14.00
C ILE A 473 31.25 -12.77 14.13
N TRP A 474 30.87 -13.20 15.33
CA TRP A 474 30.55 -14.61 15.61
C TRP A 474 29.09 -14.94 15.43
N GLU A 475 28.20 -13.94 15.40
CA GLU A 475 26.79 -14.08 15.13
C GLU A 475 26.45 -13.99 13.63
N ALA A 476 27.43 -13.72 12.76
CA ALA A 476 27.23 -13.78 11.31
C ALA A 476 26.66 -15.14 10.85
N PHE A 477 25.55 -15.11 10.10
CA PHE A 477 24.85 -16.31 9.61
C PHE A 477 25.21 -16.63 8.15
N ASN A 478 25.21 -17.90 7.82
CA ASN A 478 25.27 -18.34 6.42
C ASN A 478 23.87 -18.66 5.88
N LYS A 479 23.74 -18.90 4.57
CA LYS A 479 22.49 -19.25 3.87
C LYS A 479 21.73 -20.46 4.47
N LYS A 480 22.37 -21.25 5.32
CA LYS A 480 21.77 -22.41 6.02
C LYS A 480 21.37 -22.09 7.46
N GLY A 481 21.40 -20.82 7.86
CA GLY A 481 21.09 -20.39 9.23
C GLY A 481 22.12 -20.84 10.28
N LYS A 482 23.36 -21.18 9.89
CA LYS A 482 24.43 -21.55 10.84
C LYS A 482 25.28 -20.34 11.20
N MET A 483 25.52 -20.11 12.48
CA MET A 483 26.40 -19.06 12.98
C MET A 483 27.89 -19.35 12.68
N PHE A 484 28.66 -18.29 12.49
CA PHE A 484 30.11 -18.34 12.32
C PHE A 484 30.81 -18.88 13.56
N GLY A 485 30.54 -18.35 14.72
CA GLY A 485 30.90 -18.82 16.05
C GLY A 485 32.31 -18.44 16.51
N LYS A 486 32.49 -18.25 17.84
CA LYS A 486 33.77 -17.85 18.48
C LYS A 486 34.90 -18.87 18.27
N GLN A 487 34.59 -20.13 18.10
CA GLN A 487 35.61 -21.15 17.87
C GLN A 487 36.30 -20.98 16.51
N ARG A 488 35.55 -20.63 15.48
CA ARG A 488 36.10 -20.34 14.16
C ARG A 488 36.94 -19.07 14.18
N PHE A 489 36.46 -18.04 14.87
CA PHE A 489 37.18 -16.80 15.09
C PHE A 489 38.53 -17.06 15.77
N LYS A 490 38.57 -17.80 16.92
CA LYS A 490 39.80 -18.20 17.62
C LYS A 490 40.75 -19.00 16.71
N LYS A 491 40.24 -19.90 15.88
CA LYS A 491 41.04 -20.68 14.92
C LYS A 491 41.75 -19.79 13.90
N ILE A 492 41.09 -18.75 13.39
CA ILE A 492 41.68 -17.83 12.41
C ILE A 492 42.79 -17.02 13.04
N ILE A 493 42.60 -16.51 14.27
CA ILE A 493 43.67 -15.80 15.02
C ILE A 493 44.89 -16.69 15.20
N ARG A 494 44.68 -17.95 15.69
CA ARG A 494 45.77 -18.94 15.89
C ARG A 494 46.58 -19.15 14.60
N GLN A 495 45.87 -19.37 13.48
CA GLN A 495 46.50 -19.67 12.19
C GLN A 495 47.33 -18.53 11.64
N ASN A 496 46.94 -17.29 11.95
CA ASN A 496 47.57 -16.07 11.41
C ASN A 496 48.40 -15.31 12.45
N ALA A 497 48.61 -15.83 13.66
CA ALA A 497 49.28 -15.12 14.76
C ALA A 497 50.72 -14.67 14.46
N ARG A 498 51.38 -15.30 13.48
CA ARG A 498 52.73 -14.91 13.04
C ARG A 498 52.73 -13.70 12.10
N ALA A 499 51.63 -13.41 11.45
CA ALA A 499 51.46 -12.29 10.54
C ALA A 499 51.26 -10.96 11.28
N GLY A 500 51.26 -9.84 10.57
CA GLY A 500 50.96 -8.52 11.14
C GLY A 500 49.49 -8.37 11.56
N ALA A 501 49.19 -7.33 12.35
CA ALA A 501 47.83 -7.08 12.84
C ALA A 501 46.82 -6.89 11.70
N ASP A 502 47.22 -6.16 10.64
CA ASP A 502 46.38 -5.99 9.44
C ASP A 502 46.07 -7.30 8.72
N ASP A 503 47.05 -8.21 8.62
CA ASP A 503 46.88 -9.49 7.97
C ASP A 503 45.92 -10.39 8.75
N ILE A 504 46.06 -10.38 10.10
CA ILE A 504 45.12 -11.12 10.99
C ILE A 504 43.72 -10.59 10.82
N LEU A 505 43.54 -9.27 10.86
CA LEU A 505 42.26 -8.59 10.67
C LEU A 505 41.64 -8.94 9.31
N ASN A 506 42.42 -8.78 8.22
CA ASN A 506 41.97 -9.12 6.86
C ASN A 506 41.58 -10.61 6.70
N ALA A 507 42.32 -11.51 7.39
CA ALA A 507 41.99 -12.94 7.38
C ALA A 507 40.60 -13.21 8.01
N VAL A 508 40.26 -12.53 9.11
CA VAL A 508 38.96 -12.66 9.76
C VAL A 508 37.85 -12.19 8.82
N TYR A 509 37.94 -10.97 8.28
CA TYR A 509 36.90 -10.43 7.37
C TYR A 509 36.72 -11.29 6.10
N ARG A 510 37.82 -11.76 5.52
CA ARG A 510 37.77 -12.65 4.36
C ARG A 510 37.06 -13.97 4.66
N GLU A 511 37.33 -14.57 5.83
CA GLU A 511 36.68 -15.83 6.22
C GLU A 511 35.20 -15.64 6.59
N ILE A 512 34.81 -14.51 7.17
CA ILE A 512 33.40 -14.13 7.34
C ILE A 512 32.72 -14.03 5.98
N GLY A 513 33.29 -13.27 5.02
CA GLY A 513 32.71 -13.11 3.68
C GLY A 513 32.56 -14.43 2.92
N LYS A 514 33.53 -15.37 3.04
CA LYS A 514 33.40 -16.72 2.48
C LYS A 514 32.29 -17.54 3.16
N PHE A 515 32.12 -17.37 4.46
CA PHE A 515 31.15 -18.13 5.23
C PHE A 515 29.71 -17.65 4.96
N THR A 516 29.49 -16.35 4.89
CA THR A 516 28.20 -15.73 4.57
C THR A 516 27.82 -15.87 3.09
N GLN A 517 28.81 -16.22 2.22
CA GLN A 517 28.62 -16.30 0.76
C GLN A 517 28.03 -15.02 0.14
N GLY A 518 28.46 -13.86 0.65
CA GLY A 518 28.01 -12.55 0.17
C GLY A 518 26.64 -12.14 0.68
N GLN A 519 26.02 -12.87 1.61
CA GLN A 519 24.86 -12.38 2.33
C GLN A 519 25.19 -11.10 3.09
N LYS A 520 24.28 -10.12 3.07
CA LYS A 520 24.37 -8.93 3.90
C LYS A 520 24.41 -9.33 5.37
N SER A 521 25.29 -8.72 6.15
CA SER A 521 25.32 -8.94 7.60
C SER A 521 24.03 -8.40 8.24
N GLU A 522 23.56 -9.08 9.26
CA GLU A 522 22.39 -8.64 10.06
C GLU A 522 22.78 -7.62 11.13
N ASP A 523 24.10 -7.55 11.46
CA ASP A 523 24.65 -6.62 12.43
C ASP A 523 25.99 -6.04 11.97
N ASP A 524 26.41 -4.94 12.60
CA ASP A 524 27.68 -4.29 12.37
C ASP A 524 28.85 -5.19 12.79
N ILE A 525 29.95 -5.14 12.08
CA ILE A 525 31.16 -5.92 12.35
C ILE A 525 32.31 -5.00 12.67
N THR A 526 32.73 -4.99 13.93
CA THR A 526 33.92 -4.23 14.37
C THR A 526 34.95 -5.16 14.96
N LEU A 527 36.21 -4.98 14.54
CA LEU A 527 37.33 -5.75 15.05
C LEU A 527 38.57 -4.86 15.22
N VAL A 528 39.19 -4.93 16.38
CA VAL A 528 40.50 -4.37 16.65
C VAL A 528 41.47 -5.50 17.03
N ILE A 529 42.63 -5.51 16.39
CA ILE A 529 43.74 -6.43 16.67
C ILE A 529 44.94 -5.61 17.20
N ILE A 530 45.47 -6.03 18.32
CA ILE A 530 46.72 -5.49 18.90
C ILE A 530 47.68 -6.65 19.00
N LYS A 531 48.82 -6.57 18.30
CA LYS A 531 49.89 -7.54 18.38
C LYS A 531 51.11 -6.96 19.12
N VAL A 532 51.63 -7.68 20.10
CA VAL A 532 52.80 -7.27 20.86
C VAL A 532 54.05 -7.58 20.05
N ASN A 533 54.82 -6.55 19.71
CA ASN A 533 56.08 -6.60 18.97
C ASN A 533 57.24 -6.04 19.82
N LYS A 534 57.47 -6.67 20.99
CA LYS A 534 58.60 -6.29 21.83
C LYS A 534 59.90 -6.71 21.15
N PRO A 535 60.93 -5.82 21.18
CA PRO A 535 62.24 -6.12 20.61
C PRO A 535 62.95 -7.30 21.28
#